data_1f9443da47071e9d4d3f4cb2821a9b13
#
_entry.id   1f9443da47071e9d4d3f4cb2821a9b13
#
_cell.length_a   1.000
_cell.length_b   1.000
_cell.length_c   1.000
_cell.angle_alpha   90.00
_cell.angle_beta   90.00
_cell.angle_gamma   90.00
#
_symmetry.space_group_name_H-M   'P 1'
#
loop_
_entity.id
_entity.type
_entity.pdbx_description
1 polymer ?
#
loop_
_entity_poly.entity_id
_entity_poly.type
_entity_poly.pdbx_seq_one_letter_code
_entity_poly.pdbx_strand_id
1 'polypeptide(L)'
;MTRFSTIVEKLQHRLFKSVVSNNLVYNSCWEDPRVDRELLELSSDSKVVMLTSAGCNALDYLLDDPEVIHCVDSNPAQNALLELKVALFNNSNYQLLWDFFGKGKKTGAEIVYYRKLRKFLASEARSFWDQRISYFSPNTSLPSFYFRGTSGKFALMIHNRIMKKGLYPQILKLLNADNLSQQAYYFEEIEPKIWNNFQKWLIRQHVTMAMLGVPATQRRMIEDRYKGGLLHFIRSSLKHVFTELPLKDNYFWRVYITGAYTPGCCPNYLANEYFHQLQRRVSKINTHTRTLLEFLKRNPGKYSHFILLDHQDWLADKQPKLLAEEWKHILHNAAKGCRILFRSAGNLLEHLPDFVFQHLEFREDKTAKLHQIDRVGTYESTHLAIVK
;
A
#
# COMPACT_ATOMS: atom_id res chain seq x y z
N MET A 1 -0.58 -13.29 -32.80
CA MET A 1 -0.46 -12.03 -32.04
C MET A 1 0.28 -11.02 -32.90
N THR A 2 -0.39 -9.96 -33.31
CA THR A 2 0.11 -9.04 -34.32
C THR A 2 1.17 -8.08 -33.77
N ARG A 3 2.16 -7.72 -34.58
CA ARG A 3 3.23 -6.73 -34.28
C ARG A 3 2.70 -5.41 -33.65
N PHE A 4 1.45 -5.07 -33.90
CA PHE A 4 0.79 -3.89 -33.35
C PHE A 4 0.50 -3.99 -31.83
N SER A 5 0.14 -5.17 -31.30
CA SER A 5 -0.10 -5.36 -29.87
C SER A 5 1.20 -5.20 -29.06
N THR A 6 2.31 -5.68 -29.59
CA THR A 6 3.63 -5.58 -28.93
C THR A 6 4.18 -4.15 -28.88
N ILE A 7 3.85 -3.30 -29.86
CA ILE A 7 4.27 -1.88 -29.87
C ILE A 7 3.43 -1.07 -28.87
N VAL A 8 2.11 -1.31 -28.83
CA VAL A 8 1.20 -0.68 -27.86
C VAL A 8 1.57 -1.07 -26.43
N GLU A 9 1.87 -2.34 -26.17
CA GLU A 9 2.33 -2.82 -24.86
C GLU A 9 3.69 -2.21 -24.45
N LYS A 10 4.66 -2.08 -25.39
CA LYS A 10 5.94 -1.42 -25.12
C LYS A 10 5.79 0.08 -24.85
N LEU A 11 4.89 0.77 -25.56
CA LEU A 11 4.58 2.17 -25.32
C LEU A 11 3.88 2.36 -23.97
N GLN A 12 2.93 1.50 -23.62
CA GLN A 12 2.25 1.50 -22.35
C GLN A 12 3.22 1.22 -21.20
N HIS A 13 4.17 0.29 -21.38
CA HIS A 13 5.18 0.00 -20.38
C HIS A 13 6.18 1.15 -20.20
N ARG A 14 6.58 1.83 -21.28
CA ARG A 14 7.41 3.05 -21.19
C ARG A 14 6.68 4.21 -20.53
N LEU A 15 5.41 4.42 -20.86
CA LEU A 15 4.55 5.42 -20.20
C LEU A 15 4.35 5.09 -18.71
N PHE A 16 4.09 3.84 -18.38
CA PHE A 16 3.97 3.38 -17.00
C PHE A 16 5.28 3.61 -16.23
N LYS A 17 6.42 3.21 -16.81
CA LYS A 17 7.73 3.44 -16.21
C LYS A 17 8.05 4.92 -16.03
N SER A 18 7.71 5.78 -16.98
CA SER A 18 7.88 7.24 -16.89
C SER A 18 6.95 7.91 -15.89
N VAL A 19 5.71 7.41 -15.75
CA VAL A 19 4.73 7.94 -14.78
C VAL A 19 5.08 7.49 -13.35
N VAL A 20 5.61 6.29 -13.18
CA VAL A 20 5.95 5.69 -11.87
C VAL A 20 7.31 6.18 -11.36
N SER A 21 8.30 6.43 -12.24
CA SER A 21 9.70 6.57 -11.84
C SER A 21 10.04 7.82 -10.99
N ASN A 22 9.20 8.88 -10.99
CA ASN A 22 9.47 10.11 -10.23
C ASN A 22 8.20 10.76 -9.67
N ASN A 23 7.06 10.08 -9.74
CA ASN A 23 5.79 10.57 -9.21
C ASN A 23 5.35 9.68 -8.05
N LEU A 24 4.59 10.26 -7.14
CA LEU A 24 3.96 9.52 -6.08
C LEU A 24 2.93 8.53 -6.69
N VAL A 25 3.12 7.25 -6.47
CA VAL A 25 2.20 6.20 -6.90
C VAL A 25 1.18 5.96 -5.81
N TYR A 26 1.65 5.57 -4.64
CA TYR A 26 0.84 5.28 -3.47
C TYR A 26 0.98 6.40 -2.43
N ASN A 27 -0.15 6.88 -1.92
CA ASN A 27 -0.21 7.88 -0.84
C ASN A 27 -0.56 7.26 0.52
N SER A 28 -0.99 6.00 0.53
CA SER A 28 -1.23 5.15 1.69
C SER A 28 -0.86 3.70 1.35
N CYS A 29 -0.44 2.91 2.34
CA CYS A 29 -0.28 1.46 2.19
C CYS A 29 -1.66 0.80 2.10
N TRP A 30 -1.74 -0.30 1.37
CA TRP A 30 -2.94 -1.09 1.14
C TRP A 30 -2.76 -2.54 1.61
N GLU A 31 -2.08 -2.70 2.73
CA GLU A 31 -1.89 -3.95 3.46
C GLU A 31 -2.28 -3.72 4.92
N ASP A 32 -3.10 -4.63 5.50
CA ASP A 32 -3.56 -4.49 6.87
C ASP A 32 -2.45 -4.85 7.87
N PRO A 33 -1.86 -3.87 8.58
CA PRO A 33 -0.75 -4.13 9.50
C PRO A 33 -1.17 -4.99 10.70
N ARG A 34 -2.46 -5.13 11.01
CA ARG A 34 -2.91 -6.06 12.06
C ARG A 34 -2.65 -7.51 11.64
N VAL A 35 -2.96 -7.83 10.39
CA VAL A 35 -2.68 -9.14 9.79
C VAL A 35 -1.17 -9.36 9.70
N ASP A 36 -0.44 -8.36 9.19
CA ASP A 36 0.99 -8.45 9.01
C ASP A 36 1.73 -8.69 10.32
N ARG A 37 1.43 -7.92 11.36
CA ARG A 37 2.12 -8.02 12.66
C ARG A 37 1.87 -9.37 13.34
N GLU A 38 0.66 -9.91 13.23
CA GLU A 38 0.35 -11.25 13.73
C GLU A 38 1.13 -12.35 12.98
N LEU A 39 1.29 -12.22 11.66
CA LEU A 39 2.07 -13.15 10.85
C LEU A 39 3.58 -13.00 11.05
N LEU A 40 4.06 -11.78 11.19
CA LEU A 40 5.49 -11.48 11.28
C LEU A 40 6.05 -11.82 12.66
N GLU A 41 5.29 -11.64 13.75
CA GLU A 41 5.76 -11.87 15.14
C GLU A 41 7.09 -11.12 15.39
N LEU A 42 7.12 -9.82 15.08
CA LEU A 42 8.31 -8.97 15.21
C LEU A 42 8.73 -8.84 16.69
N SER A 43 10.03 -8.75 16.92
CA SER A 43 10.66 -8.60 18.23
C SER A 43 11.83 -7.62 18.19
N SER A 44 12.42 -7.31 19.32
CA SER A 44 13.48 -6.30 19.47
C SER A 44 14.79 -6.65 18.74
N ASP A 45 15.01 -7.90 18.37
CA ASP A 45 16.14 -8.38 17.59
C ASP A 45 15.82 -8.55 16.08
N SER A 46 14.60 -8.20 15.67
CA SER A 46 14.16 -8.34 14.28
C SER A 46 14.86 -7.35 13.35
N LYS A 47 15.52 -7.89 12.34
CA LYS A 47 16.12 -7.14 11.21
C LYS A 47 15.23 -7.31 9.99
N VAL A 48 14.51 -6.24 9.66
CA VAL A 48 13.45 -6.26 8.65
C VAL A 48 13.93 -5.62 7.35
N VAL A 49 13.67 -6.28 6.22
CA VAL A 49 13.74 -5.69 4.89
C VAL A 49 12.33 -5.67 4.30
N MET A 50 11.85 -4.49 3.90
CA MET A 50 10.53 -4.36 3.34
C MET A 50 10.48 -3.42 2.14
N LEU A 51 9.52 -3.60 1.27
CA LEU A 51 9.20 -2.62 0.24
C LEU A 51 8.51 -1.42 0.89
N THR A 52 8.95 -0.20 0.53
CA THR A 52 8.48 1.03 1.20
C THR A 52 7.00 1.27 0.96
N SER A 53 6.51 1.10 -0.30
CA SER A 53 5.16 1.52 -0.66
C SER A 53 4.89 2.97 -0.21
N ALA A 54 3.88 3.23 0.60
CA ALA A 54 3.69 4.57 1.19
C ALA A 54 4.36 4.74 2.57
N GLY A 55 5.01 3.70 3.11
CA GLY A 55 5.72 3.73 4.40
C GLY A 55 4.83 3.75 5.65
N CYS A 56 3.50 3.60 5.51
CA CYS A 56 2.59 3.57 6.66
C CYS A 56 2.89 2.37 7.56
N ASN A 57 3.08 1.19 6.94
CA ASN A 57 3.28 -0.07 7.64
C ASN A 57 4.67 -0.14 8.29
N ALA A 58 5.70 0.49 7.69
CA ALA A 58 7.00 0.62 8.36
C ALA A 58 6.90 1.34 9.71
N LEU A 59 6.08 2.38 9.79
CA LEU A 59 5.82 3.10 11.04
C LEU A 59 4.97 2.26 12.02
N ASP A 60 4.03 1.48 11.51
CA ASP A 60 3.20 0.60 12.34
C ASP A 60 4.03 -0.51 12.98
N TYR A 61 4.94 -1.13 12.23
CA TYR A 61 5.83 -2.18 12.71
C TYR A 61 6.83 -1.71 13.79
N LEU A 62 7.11 -0.41 13.88
CA LEU A 62 7.89 0.14 15.00
C LEU A 62 7.21 -0.04 16.36
N LEU A 63 5.91 -0.33 16.41
CA LEU A 63 5.22 -0.64 17.67
C LEU A 63 5.74 -1.94 18.32
N ASP A 64 6.26 -2.86 17.50
CA ASP A 64 6.88 -4.12 17.97
C ASP A 64 8.38 -3.97 18.28
N ASP A 65 8.91 -2.75 18.15
CA ASP A 65 10.28 -2.35 18.51
C ASP A 65 11.42 -3.12 17.81
N PRO A 66 11.37 -3.42 16.51
CA PRO A 66 12.43 -4.15 15.83
C PRO A 66 13.79 -3.45 15.99
N GLU A 67 14.90 -4.19 15.77
CA GLU A 67 16.25 -3.62 15.78
C GLU A 67 16.39 -2.58 14.68
N VAL A 68 15.98 -2.92 13.46
CA VAL A 68 16.08 -2.06 12.28
C VAL A 68 15.03 -2.45 11.22
N ILE A 69 14.52 -1.45 10.50
CA ILE A 69 13.67 -1.63 9.31
C ILE A 69 14.34 -0.96 8.11
N HIS A 70 14.75 -1.75 7.13
CA HIS A 70 15.23 -1.29 5.84
C HIS A 70 14.05 -1.19 4.87
N CYS A 71 13.66 0.04 4.53
CA CYS A 71 12.60 0.35 3.57
C CYS A 71 13.22 0.57 2.19
N VAL A 72 12.93 -0.33 1.25
CA VAL A 72 13.53 -0.36 -0.08
C VAL A 72 12.48 -0.04 -1.12
N ASP A 73 12.74 0.92 -1.99
CA ASP A 73 11.87 1.23 -3.13
C ASP A 73 12.70 1.80 -4.28
N SER A 74 12.43 1.38 -5.49
CA SER A 74 13.08 1.92 -6.68
C SER A 74 12.54 3.30 -7.07
N ASN A 75 11.35 3.67 -6.56
CA ASN A 75 10.75 4.98 -6.76
C ASN A 75 11.13 5.94 -5.62
N PRO A 76 11.95 6.97 -5.87
CA PRO A 76 12.40 7.91 -4.85
C PRO A 76 11.24 8.67 -4.17
N ALA A 77 10.11 8.84 -4.86
CA ALA A 77 8.95 9.51 -4.31
C ALA A 77 8.31 8.77 -3.13
N GLN A 78 8.36 7.43 -3.14
CA GLN A 78 7.82 6.60 -2.06
C GLN A 78 8.70 6.72 -0.80
N ASN A 79 10.02 6.67 -0.95
CA ASN A 79 10.94 6.91 0.15
C ASN A 79 10.85 8.37 0.67
N ALA A 80 10.73 9.35 -0.22
CA ALA A 80 10.50 10.74 0.18
C ALA A 80 9.21 10.92 0.99
N LEU A 81 8.14 10.16 0.69
CA LEU A 81 6.91 10.16 1.47
C LEU A 81 7.13 9.61 2.88
N LEU A 82 7.83 8.50 3.03
CA LEU A 82 8.17 7.94 4.33
C LEU A 82 9.06 8.89 5.13
N GLU A 83 10.09 9.48 4.50
CA GLU A 83 10.98 10.44 5.15
C GLU A 83 10.23 11.69 5.65
N LEU A 84 9.21 12.18 4.93
CA LEU A 84 8.40 13.29 5.42
C LEU A 84 7.59 12.91 6.67
N LYS A 85 7.08 11.69 6.74
CA LYS A 85 6.41 11.17 7.94
C LYS A 85 7.38 11.08 9.12
N VAL A 86 8.58 10.52 8.90
CA VAL A 86 9.65 10.46 9.92
C VAL A 86 10.06 11.87 10.37
N ALA A 87 10.17 12.84 9.45
CA ALA A 87 10.49 14.23 9.78
C ALA A 87 9.44 14.89 10.68
N LEU A 88 8.16 14.52 10.52
CA LEU A 88 7.09 15.01 11.40
C LEU A 88 7.20 14.45 12.82
N PHE A 89 7.60 13.19 13.00
CA PHE A 89 7.93 12.63 14.31
C PHE A 89 9.14 13.34 14.93
N ASN A 90 10.20 13.55 14.15
CA ASN A 90 11.41 14.27 14.61
C ASN A 90 11.13 15.73 14.97
N ASN A 91 10.09 16.34 14.43
CA ASN A 91 9.63 17.66 14.82
C ASN A 91 8.90 17.70 16.18
N SER A 92 8.59 16.54 16.77
CA SER A 92 7.98 16.40 18.11
C SER A 92 6.63 17.12 18.28
N ASN A 93 5.83 17.22 17.21
CA ASN A 93 4.54 17.89 17.26
C ASN A 93 3.44 17.01 16.61
N TYR A 94 2.68 16.31 17.46
CA TYR A 94 1.58 15.45 17.03
C TYR A 94 0.56 16.19 16.15
N GLN A 95 0.20 17.43 16.50
CA GLN A 95 -0.79 18.18 15.74
C GLN A 95 -0.34 18.43 14.30
N LEU A 96 0.96 18.63 14.06
CA LEU A 96 1.48 18.74 12.70
C LEU A 96 1.37 17.41 11.94
N LEU A 97 1.72 16.29 12.58
CA LEU A 97 1.54 14.96 11.98
C LEU A 97 0.07 14.73 11.61
N TRP A 98 -0.84 15.05 12.52
CA TRP A 98 -2.28 14.93 12.30
C TRP A 98 -2.79 15.84 11.17
N ASP A 99 -2.37 17.11 11.15
CA ASP A 99 -2.77 18.03 10.08
C ASP A 99 -2.30 17.54 8.70
N PHE A 100 -1.03 17.11 8.59
CA PHE A 100 -0.49 16.62 7.32
C PHE A 100 -1.13 15.29 6.89
N PHE A 101 -1.14 14.28 7.76
CA PHE A 101 -1.52 12.92 7.38
C PHE A 101 -2.85 12.44 7.98
N GLY A 102 -3.35 12.99 9.06
CA GLY A 102 -4.70 12.72 9.55
C GLY A 102 -5.75 13.39 8.67
N LYS A 103 -5.65 14.71 8.54
CA LYS A 103 -6.56 15.51 7.71
C LYS A 103 -6.20 15.52 6.22
N GLY A 104 -4.96 15.14 5.87
CA GLY A 104 -4.42 15.23 4.51
C GLY A 104 -4.29 16.67 3.98
N LYS A 105 -4.29 17.67 4.86
CA LYS A 105 -4.19 19.10 4.49
C LYS A 105 -3.65 19.95 5.63
N LYS A 106 -2.87 20.98 5.28
CA LYS A 106 -2.29 21.93 6.22
C LYS A 106 -2.24 23.33 5.62
N THR A 107 -2.94 24.26 6.23
CA THR A 107 -2.78 25.70 5.87
C THR A 107 -1.36 26.15 6.21
N GLY A 108 -0.69 26.79 5.26
CA GLY A 108 0.70 27.20 5.38
C GLY A 108 1.69 26.02 5.42
N ALA A 109 1.37 24.91 4.73
CA ALA A 109 2.21 23.71 4.64
C ALA A 109 3.64 24.06 4.19
N GLU A 110 3.80 24.96 3.22
CA GLU A 110 5.09 25.42 2.70
C GLU A 110 5.93 26.08 3.80
N ILE A 111 5.34 26.99 4.59
CA ILE A 111 6.05 27.68 5.67
C ILE A 111 6.49 26.67 6.74
N VAL A 112 5.61 25.75 7.12
CA VAL A 112 5.93 24.70 8.11
C VAL A 112 7.05 23.79 7.58
N TYR A 113 6.96 23.39 6.32
CA TYR A 113 7.95 22.54 5.69
C TYR A 113 9.35 23.21 5.69
N TYR A 114 9.48 24.40 5.13
CA TYR A 114 10.79 25.06 5.03
C TYR A 114 11.38 25.40 6.38
N ARG A 115 10.56 25.82 7.36
CA ARG A 115 11.05 26.23 8.68
C ARG A 115 11.32 25.07 9.63
N LYS A 116 10.54 23.96 9.54
CA LYS A 116 10.54 22.92 10.58
C LYS A 116 10.92 21.53 10.10
N LEU A 117 10.52 21.13 8.89
CA LEU A 117 10.61 19.73 8.45
C LEU A 117 11.78 19.47 7.51
N ARG A 118 12.05 20.38 6.58
CA ARG A 118 13.03 20.23 5.51
C ARG A 118 14.43 19.80 5.99
N LYS A 119 14.85 20.27 7.15
CA LYS A 119 16.16 19.95 7.75
C LYS A 119 16.35 18.47 8.12
N PHE A 120 15.26 17.74 8.33
CA PHE A 120 15.28 16.32 8.70
C PHE A 120 15.28 15.36 7.49
N LEU A 121 15.10 15.87 6.27
CA LEU A 121 15.03 15.07 5.06
C LEU A 121 16.40 14.89 4.42
N ALA A 122 16.63 13.74 3.78
CA ALA A 122 17.76 13.52 2.89
C ALA A 122 17.67 14.39 1.62
N SER A 123 18.75 14.54 0.88
CA SER A 123 18.82 15.42 -0.31
C SER A 123 17.79 15.09 -1.38
N GLU A 124 17.56 13.80 -1.66
CA GLU A 124 16.59 13.34 -2.66
C GLU A 124 15.16 13.67 -2.22
N ALA A 125 14.82 13.39 -0.96
CA ALA A 125 13.52 13.71 -0.39
C ALA A 125 13.25 15.22 -0.32
N ARG A 126 14.29 16.04 -0.03
CA ARG A 126 14.19 17.51 -0.12
C ARG A 126 13.85 17.95 -1.53
N SER A 127 14.58 17.47 -2.53
CA SER A 127 14.34 17.82 -3.94
C SER A 127 12.92 17.47 -4.39
N PHE A 128 12.40 16.36 -3.91
CA PHE A 128 11.02 15.95 -4.19
C PHE A 128 10.01 16.90 -3.54
N TRP A 129 10.14 17.16 -2.23
CA TRP A 129 9.15 17.93 -1.48
C TRP A 129 9.28 19.43 -1.68
N ASP A 130 10.45 19.98 -2.00
CA ASP A 130 10.64 21.40 -2.37
C ASP A 130 9.71 21.78 -3.54
N GLN A 131 9.40 20.83 -4.43
CA GLN A 131 8.51 21.05 -5.57
C GLN A 131 7.04 20.68 -5.30
N ARG A 132 6.76 19.88 -4.24
CA ARG A 132 5.46 19.21 -4.09
C ARG A 132 4.81 19.38 -2.72
N ILE A 133 5.42 20.11 -1.80
CA ILE A 133 4.84 20.30 -0.46
C ILE A 133 3.46 20.96 -0.51
N SER A 134 3.17 21.75 -1.55
CA SER A 134 1.85 22.30 -1.83
C SER A 134 0.74 21.24 -2.02
N TYR A 135 1.11 19.96 -2.15
CA TYR A 135 0.12 18.86 -2.14
C TYR A 135 -0.72 18.84 -0.86
N PHE A 136 -0.22 19.37 0.24
CA PHE A 136 -0.95 19.51 1.50
C PHE A 136 -1.69 20.84 1.64
N SER A 137 -1.53 21.79 0.73
CA SER A 137 -2.16 23.11 0.82
C SER A 137 -3.62 23.06 0.41
N PRO A 138 -4.55 23.59 1.23
CA PRO A 138 -5.99 23.48 0.99
C PRO A 138 -6.52 24.34 -0.18
N ASN A 139 -5.69 25.18 -0.79
CA ASN A 139 -6.07 26.14 -1.85
C ASN A 139 -6.16 25.52 -3.24
N THR A 140 -6.08 24.22 -3.36
CA THR A 140 -6.09 23.53 -4.64
C THR A 140 -7.47 22.96 -4.91
N SER A 141 -7.81 22.75 -6.18
CA SER A 141 -8.99 22.00 -6.62
C SER A 141 -9.06 20.57 -6.07
N LEU A 142 -8.02 20.13 -5.37
CA LEU A 142 -7.91 18.82 -4.74
C LEU A 142 -8.03 18.99 -3.21
N PRO A 143 -9.08 18.44 -2.58
CA PRO A 143 -9.39 18.73 -1.19
C PRO A 143 -8.44 18.08 -0.18
N SER A 144 -7.60 17.12 -0.60
CA SER A 144 -6.69 16.39 0.27
C SER A 144 -5.47 15.87 -0.46
N PHE A 145 -4.38 15.66 0.28
CA PHE A 145 -3.20 14.92 -0.15
C PHE A 145 -3.56 13.50 -0.66
N TYR A 146 -4.53 12.84 -0.04
CA TYR A 146 -4.95 11.49 -0.42
C TYR A 146 -5.57 11.39 -1.82
N PHE A 147 -5.89 12.51 -2.43
CA PHE A 147 -6.30 12.59 -3.84
C PHE A 147 -5.14 12.95 -4.78
N ARG A 148 -3.90 12.96 -4.28
CA ARG A 148 -2.67 13.13 -5.06
C ARG A 148 -2.04 11.77 -5.37
N GLY A 149 -1.09 11.79 -6.31
CA GLY A 149 -0.46 10.56 -6.78
C GLY A 149 -1.35 9.75 -7.73
N THR A 150 -0.84 8.62 -8.20
CA THR A 150 -1.54 7.82 -9.20
C THR A 150 -2.80 7.16 -8.61
N SER A 151 -2.66 6.49 -7.47
CA SER A 151 -3.79 5.87 -6.75
C SER A 151 -4.79 6.93 -6.26
N GLY A 152 -4.30 8.09 -5.80
CA GLY A 152 -5.15 9.17 -5.30
C GLY A 152 -6.03 9.82 -6.38
N LYS A 153 -5.57 9.89 -7.62
CA LYS A 153 -6.42 10.38 -8.75
C LYS A 153 -7.63 9.48 -8.97
N PHE A 154 -7.46 8.18 -8.81
CA PHE A 154 -8.58 7.24 -8.91
C PHE A 154 -9.55 7.41 -7.72
N ALA A 155 -9.03 7.55 -6.51
CA ALA A 155 -9.83 7.85 -5.32
C ALA A 155 -10.64 9.14 -5.50
N LEU A 156 -10.02 10.20 -6.06
CA LEU A 156 -10.72 11.45 -6.38
C LEU A 156 -11.86 11.24 -7.38
N MET A 157 -11.65 10.41 -8.40
CA MET A 157 -12.70 10.11 -9.37
C MET A 157 -13.90 9.44 -8.70
N ILE A 158 -13.66 8.49 -7.80
CA ILE A 158 -14.72 7.83 -7.00
C ILE A 158 -15.39 8.85 -6.08
N HIS A 159 -14.62 9.65 -5.34
CA HIS A 159 -15.14 10.71 -4.47
C HIS A 159 -16.07 11.68 -5.24
N ASN A 160 -15.59 12.23 -6.34
CA ASN A 160 -16.38 13.16 -7.17
C ASN A 160 -17.65 12.52 -7.71
N ARG A 161 -17.62 11.23 -8.04
CA ARG A 161 -18.80 10.49 -8.46
C ARG A 161 -19.83 10.35 -7.35
N ILE A 162 -19.36 10.01 -6.14
CA ILE A 162 -20.21 9.93 -4.95
C ILE A 162 -20.87 11.29 -4.67
N MET A 163 -20.09 12.37 -4.70
CA MET A 163 -20.57 13.73 -4.51
C MET A 163 -21.61 14.13 -5.57
N LYS A 164 -21.30 13.90 -6.84
CA LYS A 164 -22.21 14.23 -7.97
C LYS A 164 -23.54 13.47 -7.91
N LYS A 165 -23.56 12.27 -7.35
CA LYS A 165 -24.77 11.48 -7.17
C LYS A 165 -25.53 11.80 -5.86
N GLY A 166 -25.01 12.69 -5.02
CA GLY A 166 -25.60 13.00 -3.70
C GLY A 166 -25.55 11.84 -2.72
N LEU A 167 -24.65 10.86 -2.92
CA LEU A 167 -24.54 9.65 -2.10
C LEU A 167 -23.64 9.82 -0.88
N TYR A 168 -22.96 10.96 -0.74
CA TYR A 168 -21.98 11.15 0.33
C TYR A 168 -22.57 11.00 1.75
N PRO A 169 -23.77 11.51 2.08
CA PRO A 169 -24.38 11.28 3.39
C PRO A 169 -24.65 9.80 3.68
N GLN A 170 -25.10 9.04 2.67
CA GLN A 170 -25.36 7.60 2.82
C GLN A 170 -24.06 6.82 3.02
N ILE A 171 -22.99 7.18 2.28
CA ILE A 171 -21.66 6.62 2.47
C ILE A 171 -21.14 6.88 3.89
N LEU A 172 -21.34 8.08 4.44
CA LEU A 172 -20.95 8.37 5.82
C LEU A 172 -21.72 7.53 6.83
N LYS A 173 -23.02 7.27 6.60
CA LYS A 173 -23.79 6.33 7.43
C LYS A 173 -23.21 4.92 7.36
N LEU A 174 -22.90 4.45 6.16
CA LEU A 174 -22.26 3.15 5.96
C LEU A 174 -20.92 3.03 6.70
N LEU A 175 -20.04 4.03 6.55
CA LEU A 175 -18.71 4.04 7.20
C LEU A 175 -18.76 4.19 8.74
N ASN A 176 -19.91 4.60 9.30
CA ASN A 176 -20.10 4.78 10.73
C ASN A 176 -21.19 3.84 11.30
N ALA A 177 -21.57 2.80 10.58
CA ALA A 177 -22.55 1.84 11.03
C ALA A 177 -22.12 1.18 12.36
N ASP A 178 -23.05 0.98 13.28
CA ASP A 178 -22.75 0.47 14.61
C ASP A 178 -22.59 -1.06 14.66
N ASN A 179 -23.14 -1.75 13.65
CA ASN A 179 -23.08 -3.21 13.53
C ASN A 179 -23.15 -3.66 12.07
N LEU A 180 -22.81 -4.94 11.82
CA LEU A 180 -22.75 -5.50 10.48
C LEU A 180 -24.11 -5.54 9.77
N SER A 181 -25.21 -5.75 10.50
CA SER A 181 -26.56 -5.77 9.90
C SER A 181 -26.94 -4.41 9.33
N GLN A 182 -26.70 -3.35 10.10
CA GLN A 182 -26.93 -1.96 9.67
C GLN A 182 -25.99 -1.59 8.51
N GLN A 183 -24.75 -2.03 8.58
CA GLN A 183 -23.74 -1.82 7.55
C GLN A 183 -24.14 -2.47 6.24
N ALA A 184 -24.55 -3.74 6.27
CA ALA A 184 -25.02 -4.49 5.10
C ALA A 184 -26.26 -3.81 4.47
N TYR A 185 -27.23 -3.39 5.30
CA TYR A 185 -28.39 -2.65 4.83
C TYR A 185 -28.00 -1.37 4.05
N TYR A 186 -27.11 -0.54 4.60
CA TYR A 186 -26.68 0.66 3.90
C TYR A 186 -25.87 0.34 2.63
N PHE A 187 -25.08 -0.72 2.63
CA PHE A 187 -24.32 -1.13 1.45
C PHE A 187 -25.26 -1.58 0.32
N GLU A 188 -26.26 -2.39 0.62
CA GLU A 188 -27.25 -2.84 -0.36
C GLU A 188 -28.05 -1.71 -1.00
N GLU A 189 -28.35 -0.65 -0.24
CA GLU A 189 -28.99 0.55 -0.78
C GLU A 189 -28.10 1.37 -1.72
N ILE A 190 -26.77 1.36 -1.49
CA ILE A 190 -25.80 2.19 -2.19
C ILE A 190 -25.20 1.45 -3.40
N GLU A 191 -24.94 0.15 -3.25
CA GLU A 191 -24.21 -0.66 -4.25
C GLU A 191 -24.80 -0.54 -5.67
N PRO A 192 -26.11 -0.69 -5.92
CA PRO A 192 -26.68 -0.53 -7.26
C PRO A 192 -26.53 0.87 -7.85
N LYS A 193 -26.48 1.89 -6.99
CA LYS A 193 -26.32 3.30 -7.41
C LYS A 193 -24.87 3.61 -7.79
N ILE A 194 -23.89 2.87 -7.24
CA ILE A 194 -22.47 3.02 -7.60
C ILE A 194 -22.21 2.36 -8.95
N TRP A 195 -22.68 1.13 -9.17
CA TRP A 195 -22.38 0.34 -10.35
C TRP A 195 -23.27 0.69 -11.55
N ASN A 196 -22.72 1.37 -12.53
CA ASN A 196 -23.35 1.58 -13.83
C ASN A 196 -22.47 1.03 -14.97
N ASN A 197 -23.03 1.03 -16.19
CA ASN A 197 -22.34 0.51 -17.37
C ASN A 197 -21.01 1.23 -17.66
N PHE A 198 -20.93 2.53 -17.38
CA PHE A 198 -19.70 3.30 -17.57
C PHE A 198 -18.59 2.85 -16.60
N GLN A 199 -18.91 2.62 -15.33
CA GLN A 199 -17.94 2.16 -14.33
C GLN A 199 -17.50 0.72 -14.62
N LYS A 200 -18.43 -0.14 -15.03
CA LYS A 200 -18.10 -1.50 -15.51
C LYS A 200 -17.16 -1.46 -16.71
N TRP A 201 -17.39 -0.51 -17.64
CA TRP A 201 -16.51 -0.29 -18.78
C TRP A 201 -15.14 0.24 -18.34
N LEU A 202 -15.10 1.24 -17.44
CA LEU A 202 -13.87 1.87 -16.96
C LEU A 202 -12.93 0.87 -16.27
N ILE A 203 -13.46 -0.02 -15.40
CA ILE A 203 -12.69 -1.07 -14.74
C ILE A 203 -12.09 -2.06 -15.77
N ARG A 204 -12.76 -2.27 -16.89
CA ARG A 204 -12.23 -3.12 -17.96
C ARG A 204 -11.09 -2.48 -18.76
N GLN A 205 -10.83 -1.18 -18.58
CA GLN A 205 -9.75 -0.51 -19.31
C GLN A 205 -8.38 -0.77 -18.67
N HIS A 206 -7.41 -1.17 -19.49
CA HIS A 206 -6.03 -1.41 -19.04
C HIS A 206 -5.38 -0.18 -18.38
N VAL A 207 -5.69 1.03 -18.90
CA VAL A 207 -5.16 2.29 -18.38
C VAL A 207 -5.65 2.55 -16.95
N THR A 208 -6.91 2.26 -16.67
CA THR A 208 -7.50 2.46 -15.33
C THR A 208 -6.81 1.56 -14.29
N MET A 209 -6.57 0.32 -14.64
CA MET A 209 -5.91 -0.64 -13.76
C MET A 209 -4.43 -0.29 -13.54
N ALA A 210 -3.74 0.18 -14.59
CA ALA A 210 -2.38 0.70 -14.46
C ALA A 210 -2.31 1.93 -13.54
N MET A 211 -3.34 2.78 -13.55
CA MET A 211 -3.45 3.92 -12.62
C MET A 211 -3.69 3.49 -11.16
N LEU A 212 -4.27 2.32 -10.95
CA LEU A 212 -4.43 1.71 -9.61
C LEU A 212 -3.16 1.00 -9.13
N GLY A 213 -2.12 0.95 -9.98
CA GLY A 213 -0.92 0.18 -9.69
C GLY A 213 -1.07 -1.31 -9.93
N VAL A 214 -2.16 -1.75 -10.58
CA VAL A 214 -2.39 -3.17 -10.92
C VAL A 214 -1.79 -3.47 -12.30
N PRO A 215 -0.71 -4.24 -12.39
CA PRO A 215 -0.09 -4.58 -13.67
C PRO A 215 -0.99 -5.51 -14.50
N ALA A 216 -0.72 -5.53 -15.81
CA ALA A 216 -1.47 -6.38 -16.74
C ALA A 216 -1.40 -7.87 -16.37
N THR A 217 -0.32 -8.28 -15.73
CA THR A 217 -0.10 -9.65 -15.23
C THR A 217 -1.11 -10.01 -14.15
N GLN A 218 -1.21 -9.22 -13.09
CA GLN A 218 -2.18 -9.43 -12.01
C GLN A 218 -3.61 -9.48 -12.56
N ARG A 219 -3.92 -8.60 -13.51
CA ARG A 219 -5.23 -8.62 -14.16
C ARG A 219 -5.52 -9.94 -14.89
N ARG A 220 -4.57 -10.47 -15.65
CA ARG A 220 -4.74 -11.77 -16.33
C ARG A 220 -4.95 -12.89 -15.33
N MET A 221 -4.18 -12.92 -14.26
CA MET A 221 -4.34 -13.93 -13.18
C MET A 221 -5.76 -13.93 -12.61
N ILE A 222 -6.35 -12.76 -12.40
CA ILE A 222 -7.73 -12.62 -11.94
C ILE A 222 -8.73 -13.03 -13.03
N GLU A 223 -8.52 -12.57 -14.28
CA GLU A 223 -9.42 -12.87 -15.41
C GLU A 223 -9.48 -14.36 -15.74
N ASP A 224 -8.37 -15.09 -15.62
CA ASP A 224 -8.28 -16.52 -15.89
C ASP A 224 -8.97 -17.37 -14.80
N ARG A 225 -9.03 -16.87 -13.58
CA ARG A 225 -9.58 -17.60 -12.42
C ARG A 225 -11.05 -17.36 -12.15
N TYR A 226 -11.49 -16.12 -12.30
CA TYR A 226 -12.85 -15.73 -11.93
C TYR A 226 -13.80 -15.85 -13.10
N LYS A 227 -14.82 -16.74 -13.00
CA LYS A 227 -15.99 -16.71 -13.89
C LYS A 227 -16.68 -15.35 -13.73
N GLY A 228 -16.52 -14.45 -14.69
CA GLY A 228 -17.00 -13.06 -14.61
C GLY A 228 -15.87 -12.01 -14.53
N GLY A 229 -14.60 -12.47 -14.49
CA GLY A 229 -13.41 -11.68 -14.61
C GLY A 229 -13.19 -10.69 -13.47
N LEU A 230 -12.35 -9.70 -13.73
CA LEU A 230 -11.94 -8.67 -12.77
C LEU A 230 -13.12 -7.94 -12.10
N LEU A 231 -14.19 -7.67 -12.84
CA LEU A 231 -15.36 -6.99 -12.29
C LEU A 231 -16.05 -7.81 -11.20
N HIS A 232 -16.16 -9.12 -11.42
CA HIS A 232 -16.73 -10.02 -10.41
C HIS A 232 -15.85 -10.07 -9.17
N PHE A 233 -14.55 -10.24 -9.34
CA PHE A 233 -13.57 -10.19 -8.24
C PHE A 233 -13.73 -8.92 -7.40
N ILE A 234 -13.67 -7.74 -8.03
CA ILE A 234 -13.81 -6.45 -7.32
C ILE A 234 -15.13 -6.37 -6.56
N ARG A 235 -16.24 -6.76 -7.19
CA ARG A 235 -17.55 -6.72 -6.52
C ARG A 235 -17.65 -7.69 -5.34
N SER A 236 -17.13 -8.89 -5.48
CA SER A 236 -17.12 -9.88 -4.40
C SER A 236 -16.26 -9.43 -3.23
N SER A 237 -15.05 -8.92 -3.50
CA SER A 237 -14.14 -8.38 -2.48
C SER A 237 -14.75 -7.17 -1.77
N LEU A 238 -15.35 -6.23 -2.52
CA LEU A 238 -16.06 -5.10 -1.91
C LEU A 238 -17.26 -5.55 -1.09
N LYS A 239 -18.06 -6.51 -1.58
CA LYS A 239 -19.17 -7.04 -0.82
C LYS A 239 -18.67 -7.64 0.50
N HIS A 240 -17.66 -8.49 0.47
CA HIS A 240 -17.08 -9.08 1.68
C HIS A 240 -16.63 -7.99 2.68
N VAL A 241 -15.80 -7.05 2.25
CA VAL A 241 -15.30 -5.98 3.14
C VAL A 241 -16.44 -5.10 3.67
N PHE A 242 -17.42 -4.78 2.83
CA PHE A 242 -18.47 -3.82 3.17
C PHE A 242 -19.71 -4.44 3.82
N THR A 243 -19.81 -5.77 3.92
CA THR A 243 -20.95 -6.44 4.61
C THR A 243 -20.54 -7.40 5.71
N GLU A 244 -19.30 -7.89 5.71
CA GLU A 244 -18.85 -8.93 6.63
C GLU A 244 -17.75 -8.47 7.59
N LEU A 245 -17.03 -7.37 7.25
CA LEU A 245 -16.00 -6.78 8.10
C LEU A 245 -16.45 -5.41 8.65
N PRO A 246 -16.16 -5.07 9.93
CA PRO A 246 -16.52 -3.76 10.48
C PRO A 246 -15.85 -2.61 9.72
N LEU A 247 -16.65 -1.65 9.20
CA LEU A 247 -16.14 -0.44 8.53
C LEU A 247 -15.80 0.69 9.50
N LYS A 248 -16.30 0.63 10.72
CA LYS A 248 -16.12 1.70 11.73
C LYS A 248 -14.65 1.95 12.04
N ASP A 249 -13.81 0.90 12.00
CA ASP A 249 -12.36 0.95 12.18
C ASP A 249 -11.57 0.70 10.88
N ASN A 250 -12.26 0.64 9.73
CA ASN A 250 -11.64 0.45 8.43
C ASN A 250 -11.17 1.79 7.85
N TYR A 251 -9.99 2.21 8.26
CA TYR A 251 -9.41 3.47 7.82
C TYR A 251 -8.98 3.47 6.34
N PHE A 252 -8.77 2.31 5.71
CA PHE A 252 -8.37 2.21 4.29
C PHE A 252 -9.47 2.76 3.39
N TRP A 253 -10.68 2.23 3.50
CA TRP A 253 -11.81 2.68 2.70
C TRP A 253 -12.30 4.05 3.12
N ARG A 254 -12.19 4.40 4.42
CA ARG A 254 -12.51 5.75 4.89
C ARG A 254 -11.67 6.81 4.18
N VAL A 255 -10.33 6.72 4.24
CA VAL A 255 -9.46 7.72 3.62
C VAL A 255 -9.60 7.74 2.10
N TYR A 256 -9.78 6.57 1.49
CA TYR A 256 -9.94 6.45 0.06
C TYR A 256 -11.18 7.18 -0.46
N ILE A 257 -12.29 7.06 0.27
CA ILE A 257 -13.57 7.67 -0.10
C ILE A 257 -13.64 9.13 0.32
N THR A 258 -13.18 9.46 1.53
CA THR A 258 -13.36 10.80 2.12
C THR A 258 -12.16 11.73 1.96
N GLY A 259 -10.98 11.18 1.69
CA GLY A 259 -9.73 11.92 1.62
C GLY A 259 -9.14 12.29 2.99
N ALA A 260 -9.67 11.76 4.09
CA ALA A 260 -9.18 12.05 5.44
C ALA A 260 -9.44 10.88 6.39
N TYR A 261 -8.63 10.81 7.45
CA TYR A 261 -8.90 9.96 8.60
C TYR A 261 -9.71 10.69 9.68
N THR A 262 -10.20 9.94 10.65
CA THR A 262 -10.77 10.50 11.91
C THR A 262 -9.94 9.97 13.09
N PRO A 263 -9.93 10.66 14.25
CA PRO A 263 -9.17 10.18 15.41
C PRO A 263 -9.52 8.76 15.86
N GLY A 264 -10.80 8.36 15.69
CA GLY A 264 -11.25 6.99 15.99
C GLY A 264 -11.12 5.99 14.83
N CYS A 265 -10.60 6.40 13.66
CA CYS A 265 -10.42 5.52 12.50
C CYS A 265 -9.25 6.01 11.66
N CYS A 266 -8.05 5.62 12.07
CA CYS A 266 -6.78 5.97 11.44
C CYS A 266 -5.76 4.83 11.67
N PRO A 267 -4.68 4.77 10.86
CA PRO A 267 -3.57 3.85 11.16
C PRO A 267 -2.89 4.22 12.49
N ASN A 268 -2.31 3.23 13.15
CA ASN A 268 -1.71 3.41 14.48
C ASN A 268 -0.66 4.53 14.53
N TYR A 269 0.11 4.74 13.44
CA TYR A 269 1.10 5.82 13.42
C TYR A 269 0.49 7.24 13.52
N LEU A 270 -0.82 7.38 13.29
CA LEU A 270 -1.57 8.64 13.45
C LEU A 270 -2.34 8.71 14.76
N ALA A 271 -2.46 7.62 15.51
CA ALA A 271 -3.11 7.62 16.81
C ALA A 271 -2.23 8.33 17.84
N ASN A 272 -2.82 9.28 18.58
CA ASN A 272 -2.10 10.12 19.54
C ASN A 272 -1.39 9.32 20.64
N GLU A 273 -2.00 8.22 21.05
CA GLU A 273 -1.47 7.33 22.09
C GLU A 273 -0.12 6.71 21.74
N TYR A 274 0.16 6.46 20.46
CA TYR A 274 1.42 5.87 19.99
C TYR A 274 2.47 6.91 19.59
N PHE A 275 2.12 8.21 19.54
CA PHE A 275 3.01 9.24 18.99
C PHE A 275 4.39 9.27 19.66
N HIS A 276 4.44 9.34 20.98
CA HIS A 276 5.71 9.41 21.71
C HIS A 276 6.53 8.11 21.65
N GLN A 277 5.85 6.97 21.58
CA GLN A 277 6.52 5.68 21.40
C GLN A 277 7.19 5.62 20.03
N LEU A 278 6.46 5.95 18.97
CA LEU A 278 6.97 5.94 17.60
C LEU A 278 8.06 7.01 17.40
N GLN A 279 7.89 8.20 17.98
CA GLN A 279 8.90 9.25 17.94
C GLN A 279 10.28 8.77 18.42
N ARG A 280 10.33 7.96 19.46
CA ARG A 280 11.60 7.40 19.97
C ARG A 280 12.18 6.31 19.06
N ARG A 281 11.37 5.74 18.18
CA ARG A 281 11.74 4.56 17.37
C ARG A 281 11.93 4.85 15.89
N VAL A 282 11.51 6.01 15.38
CA VAL A 282 11.63 6.33 13.94
C VAL A 282 13.07 6.34 13.42
N SER A 283 14.07 6.51 14.29
CA SER A 283 15.49 6.37 13.92
C SER A 283 15.90 4.97 13.49
N LYS A 284 15.09 3.95 13.77
CA LYS A 284 15.31 2.56 13.33
C LYS A 284 14.92 2.32 11.86
N ILE A 285 14.26 3.29 11.21
CA ILE A 285 13.90 3.23 9.79
C ILE A 285 15.05 3.77 8.93
N ASN A 286 15.47 2.97 7.94
CA ASN A 286 16.44 3.36 6.93
C ASN A 286 15.82 3.23 5.54
N THR A 287 15.80 4.30 4.76
CA THR A 287 15.27 4.31 3.39
C THR A 287 16.37 4.03 2.36
N HIS A 288 16.06 3.26 1.32
CA HIS A 288 17.01 2.90 0.26
C HIS A 288 16.34 3.02 -1.11
N THR A 289 16.77 4.01 -1.92
CA THR A 289 16.24 4.20 -3.28
C THR A 289 16.99 3.31 -4.27
N ARG A 290 16.52 2.07 -4.41
CA ARG A 290 17.07 1.05 -5.33
C ARG A 290 16.11 -0.14 -5.43
N THR A 291 16.39 -1.08 -6.34
CA THR A 291 15.66 -2.35 -6.38
C THR A 291 16.01 -3.23 -5.18
N LEU A 292 15.12 -4.15 -4.81
CA LEU A 292 15.39 -5.11 -3.72
C LEU A 292 16.67 -5.92 -3.99
N LEU A 293 16.84 -6.40 -5.23
CA LEU A 293 18.03 -7.14 -5.63
C LEU A 293 19.33 -6.34 -5.44
N GLU A 294 19.34 -5.06 -5.86
CA GLU A 294 20.50 -4.19 -5.68
C GLU A 294 20.77 -3.89 -4.19
N PHE A 295 19.72 -3.77 -3.40
CA PHE A 295 19.85 -3.59 -1.95
C PHE A 295 20.54 -4.83 -1.33
N LEU A 296 20.05 -6.02 -1.62
CA LEU A 296 20.60 -7.27 -1.07
C LEU A 296 22.05 -7.55 -1.49
N LYS A 297 22.40 -7.20 -2.74
CA LYS A 297 23.80 -7.30 -3.22
C LYS A 297 24.75 -6.36 -2.49
N ARG A 298 24.29 -5.15 -2.13
CA ARG A 298 25.13 -4.11 -1.51
C ARG A 298 25.16 -4.19 0.01
N ASN A 299 24.15 -4.80 0.61
CA ASN A 299 23.98 -4.93 2.04
C ASN A 299 23.78 -6.40 2.42
N PRO A 300 24.83 -7.24 2.22
CA PRO A 300 24.75 -8.62 2.65
C PRO A 300 24.58 -8.70 4.16
N GLY A 301 23.71 -9.58 4.63
CA GLY A 301 23.40 -9.71 6.05
C GLY A 301 22.59 -10.97 6.33
N LYS A 302 22.14 -11.12 7.57
CA LYS A 302 21.17 -12.13 7.98
C LYS A 302 19.94 -11.44 8.51
N TYR A 303 18.96 -11.26 7.63
CA TYR A 303 17.67 -10.62 7.95
C TYR A 303 16.70 -11.67 8.51
N SER A 304 15.97 -11.29 9.52
CA SER A 304 14.96 -12.14 10.15
C SER A 304 13.60 -12.05 9.45
N HIS A 305 13.34 -10.96 8.69
CA HIS A 305 12.06 -10.72 8.06
C HIS A 305 12.21 -10.07 6.68
N PHE A 306 11.40 -10.55 5.72
CA PHE A 306 11.18 -9.91 4.42
C PHE A 306 9.69 -9.63 4.23
N ILE A 307 9.34 -8.41 3.79
CA ILE A 307 7.96 -8.02 3.48
C ILE A 307 7.94 -7.49 2.05
N LEU A 308 7.46 -8.33 1.13
CA LEU A 308 7.65 -8.16 -0.31
C LEU A 308 6.41 -7.62 -1.03
N LEU A 309 5.29 -7.45 -0.30
CA LEU A 309 4.01 -7.01 -0.86
C LEU A 309 3.60 -7.89 -2.06
N ASP A 310 3.16 -7.28 -3.17
CA ASP A 310 2.84 -7.94 -4.44
C ASP A 310 3.93 -7.81 -5.51
N HIS A 311 5.14 -7.43 -5.08
CA HIS A 311 6.29 -7.18 -5.98
C HIS A 311 6.59 -8.34 -6.92
N GLN A 312 6.38 -9.56 -6.47
CA GLN A 312 6.70 -10.76 -7.22
C GLN A 312 5.80 -10.96 -8.44
N ASP A 313 4.54 -10.57 -8.36
CA ASP A 313 3.60 -10.61 -9.48
C ASP A 313 4.09 -9.74 -10.64
N TRP A 314 4.82 -8.66 -10.33
CA TRP A 314 5.38 -7.75 -11.33
C TRP A 314 6.53 -8.38 -12.11
N LEU A 315 7.28 -9.27 -11.49
CA LEU A 315 8.44 -9.92 -12.08
C LEU A 315 8.08 -11.24 -12.78
N ALA A 316 7.11 -11.98 -12.26
CA ALA A 316 6.80 -13.35 -12.65
C ALA A 316 6.55 -13.53 -14.15
N ASP A 317 5.74 -12.65 -14.77
CA ASP A 317 5.39 -12.75 -16.19
C ASP A 317 6.51 -12.25 -17.14
N LYS A 318 7.15 -11.15 -16.78
CA LYS A 318 8.01 -10.41 -17.71
C LYS A 318 9.50 -10.65 -17.50
N GLN A 319 9.88 -11.01 -16.29
CA GLN A 319 11.28 -11.10 -15.86
C GLN A 319 11.53 -12.31 -14.94
N PRO A 320 11.14 -13.54 -15.32
CA PRO A 320 11.27 -14.72 -14.45
C PRO A 320 12.73 -15.02 -14.06
N LYS A 321 13.69 -14.68 -14.91
CA LYS A 321 15.12 -14.80 -14.57
C LYS A 321 15.55 -13.84 -13.46
N LEU A 322 15.01 -12.61 -13.48
CA LEU A 322 15.27 -11.62 -12.44
C LEU A 322 14.60 -12.02 -11.13
N LEU A 323 13.38 -12.55 -11.19
CA LEU A 323 12.68 -13.11 -10.03
C LEU A 323 13.49 -14.24 -9.38
N ALA A 324 14.02 -15.16 -10.20
CA ALA A 324 14.86 -16.25 -9.71
C ALA A 324 16.17 -15.75 -9.09
N GLU A 325 16.81 -14.72 -9.66
CA GLU A 325 18.00 -14.09 -9.09
C GLU A 325 17.68 -13.39 -7.76
N GLU A 326 16.59 -12.68 -7.69
CA GLU A 326 16.14 -11.99 -6.46
C GLU A 326 15.89 -13.00 -5.35
N TRP A 327 15.20 -14.11 -5.62
CA TRP A 327 14.96 -15.17 -4.62
C TRP A 327 16.26 -15.82 -4.13
N LYS A 328 17.25 -16.04 -5.00
CA LYS A 328 18.58 -16.53 -4.58
C LYS A 328 19.21 -15.57 -3.55
N HIS A 329 19.10 -14.26 -3.80
CA HIS A 329 19.63 -13.25 -2.87
C HIS A 329 18.79 -13.11 -1.60
N ILE A 330 17.47 -13.25 -1.65
CA ILE A 330 16.60 -13.29 -0.48
C ILE A 330 17.02 -14.47 0.40
N LEU A 331 17.07 -15.67 -0.13
CA LEU A 331 17.47 -16.89 0.62
C LEU A 331 18.90 -16.81 1.17
N HIS A 332 19.83 -16.26 0.39
CA HIS A 332 21.21 -16.06 0.85
C HIS A 332 21.31 -15.10 2.04
N ASN A 333 20.51 -14.06 2.06
CA ASN A 333 20.50 -13.02 3.11
C ASN A 333 19.50 -13.31 4.23
N ALA A 334 18.69 -14.34 4.11
CA ALA A 334 17.77 -14.76 5.16
C ALA A 334 18.50 -15.47 6.31
N ALA A 335 18.12 -15.19 7.54
CA ALA A 335 18.49 -16.00 8.70
C ALA A 335 17.69 -17.31 8.71
N LYS A 336 18.14 -18.32 9.43
CA LYS A 336 17.33 -19.50 9.71
C LYS A 336 16.07 -19.07 10.47
N GLY A 337 14.89 -19.58 10.09
CA GLY A 337 13.61 -19.16 10.65
C GLY A 337 13.11 -17.80 10.16
N CYS A 338 13.79 -17.19 9.18
CA CYS A 338 13.37 -15.92 8.59
C CYS A 338 11.93 -16.02 8.07
N ARG A 339 11.11 -15.02 8.40
CA ARG A 339 9.72 -14.91 7.94
C ARG A 339 9.66 -14.05 6.68
N ILE A 340 9.07 -14.58 5.64
CA ILE A 340 8.90 -13.90 4.35
C ILE A 340 7.41 -13.75 4.08
N LEU A 341 6.90 -12.51 4.19
CA LEU A 341 5.50 -12.17 3.96
C LEU A 341 5.34 -11.52 2.59
N PHE A 342 4.41 -12.03 1.80
CA PHE A 342 4.07 -11.46 0.50
C PHE A 342 2.60 -11.69 0.15
N ARG A 343 2.10 -10.93 -0.82
CA ARG A 343 0.73 -10.97 -1.32
C ARG A 343 0.72 -11.19 -2.82
N SER A 344 -0.40 -11.70 -3.34
CA SER A 344 -0.60 -11.87 -4.77
C SER A 344 -2.04 -11.52 -5.16
N ALA A 345 -2.20 -11.04 -6.39
CA ALA A 345 -3.49 -10.91 -7.05
C ALA A 345 -4.08 -12.26 -7.47
N GLY A 346 -3.26 -13.32 -7.47
CA GLY A 346 -3.67 -14.71 -7.69
C GLY A 346 -3.33 -15.57 -6.47
N ASN A 347 -3.94 -16.76 -6.37
CA ASN A 347 -3.55 -17.73 -5.34
C ASN A 347 -2.29 -18.51 -5.78
N LEU A 348 -1.21 -17.83 -6.18
CA LEU A 348 -0.21 -18.50 -7.00
C LEU A 348 1.17 -18.46 -6.39
N LEU A 349 1.47 -19.56 -5.69
CA LEU A 349 2.84 -19.98 -5.49
C LEU A 349 3.48 -20.52 -6.80
N GLU A 350 2.69 -20.84 -7.81
CA GLU A 350 3.12 -21.43 -9.10
C GLU A 350 4.12 -20.59 -9.90
N HIS A 351 4.19 -19.29 -9.62
CA HIS A 351 5.17 -18.41 -10.29
C HIS A 351 6.51 -18.31 -9.57
N LEU A 352 6.61 -18.87 -8.39
CA LEU A 352 7.87 -18.94 -7.68
C LEU A 352 8.80 -19.96 -8.37
N PRO A 353 10.12 -19.68 -8.43
CA PRO A 353 11.07 -20.66 -8.94
C PRO A 353 11.06 -21.95 -8.08
N ASP A 354 11.11 -23.11 -8.70
CA ASP A 354 11.02 -24.44 -8.04
C ASP A 354 11.98 -24.60 -6.86
N PHE A 355 13.19 -24.06 -6.96
CA PHE A 355 14.18 -24.18 -5.90
C PHE A 355 13.74 -23.48 -4.58
N VAL A 356 12.84 -22.51 -4.66
CA VAL A 356 12.34 -21.76 -3.49
C VAL A 356 11.63 -22.69 -2.52
N PHE A 357 10.82 -23.63 -3.04
CA PHE A 357 10.03 -24.58 -2.24
C PHE A 357 10.90 -25.55 -1.40
N GLN A 358 12.13 -25.82 -1.83
CA GLN A 358 13.05 -26.68 -1.08
C GLN A 358 13.54 -25.98 0.20
N HIS A 359 13.58 -24.66 0.21
CA HIS A 359 14.13 -23.84 1.30
C HIS A 359 13.07 -23.25 2.23
N LEU A 360 11.79 -23.29 1.85
CA LEU A 360 10.71 -22.63 2.57
C LEU A 360 9.65 -23.63 3.09
N GLU A 361 9.08 -23.27 4.23
CA GLU A 361 7.85 -23.84 4.77
C GLU A 361 6.75 -22.79 4.72
N PHE A 362 5.66 -23.07 3.99
CA PHE A 362 4.52 -22.16 3.88
C PHE A 362 3.52 -22.40 5.00
N ARG A 363 3.03 -21.33 5.59
CA ARG A 363 2.12 -21.34 6.74
C ARG A 363 0.69 -20.99 6.35
N GLU A 364 0.11 -21.80 5.46
CA GLU A 364 -1.28 -21.62 4.99
C GLU A 364 -2.29 -21.73 6.12
N ASP A 365 -1.99 -22.52 7.16
CA ASP A 365 -2.79 -22.66 8.38
C ASP A 365 -3.06 -21.32 9.09
N LYS A 366 -2.08 -20.40 9.07
CA LYS A 366 -2.19 -19.06 9.64
C LYS A 366 -2.77 -18.06 8.64
N THR A 367 -2.25 -18.05 7.40
CA THR A 367 -2.59 -17.02 6.42
C THR A 367 -4.04 -17.10 5.95
N ALA A 368 -4.63 -18.29 5.80
CA ALA A 368 -6.01 -18.46 5.35
C ALA A 368 -7.03 -17.77 6.27
N LYS A 369 -6.85 -17.89 7.59
CA LYS A 369 -7.74 -17.26 8.57
C LYS A 369 -7.56 -15.75 8.62
N LEU A 370 -6.32 -15.29 8.61
CA LEU A 370 -6.00 -13.86 8.72
C LEU A 370 -6.34 -13.09 7.44
N HIS A 371 -6.23 -13.74 6.27
CA HIS A 371 -6.65 -13.15 5.01
C HIS A 371 -8.16 -12.83 4.98
N GLN A 372 -9.00 -13.66 5.63
CA GLN A 372 -10.45 -13.41 5.70
C GLN A 372 -10.82 -12.16 6.49
N ILE A 373 -9.98 -11.73 7.43
CA ILE A 373 -10.20 -10.53 8.25
C ILE A 373 -9.39 -9.31 7.77
N ASP A 374 -8.67 -9.43 6.65
CA ASP A 374 -7.95 -8.31 6.03
C ASP A 374 -8.95 -7.26 5.53
N ARG A 375 -8.86 -6.05 6.12
CA ARG A 375 -9.79 -4.95 5.86
C ARG A 375 -9.67 -4.32 4.47
N VAL A 376 -8.64 -4.68 3.72
CA VAL A 376 -8.35 -4.05 2.42
C VAL A 376 -9.13 -4.73 1.29
N GLY A 377 -9.06 -6.06 1.21
CA GLY A 377 -9.79 -6.86 0.22
C GLY A 377 -9.33 -6.66 -1.23
N THR A 378 -8.07 -6.27 -1.46
CA THR A 378 -7.54 -6.02 -2.81
C THR A 378 -6.68 -7.16 -3.35
N TYR A 379 -6.20 -8.04 -2.49
CA TYR A 379 -5.40 -9.20 -2.84
C TYR A 379 -6.23 -10.48 -2.80
N GLU A 380 -5.91 -11.42 -3.68
CA GLU A 380 -6.53 -12.76 -3.68
C GLU A 380 -5.92 -13.65 -2.60
N SER A 381 -4.63 -13.45 -2.29
CA SER A 381 -3.93 -14.28 -1.32
C SER A 381 -2.85 -13.55 -0.55
N THR A 382 -2.63 -14.02 0.67
CA THR A 382 -1.54 -13.63 1.57
C THR A 382 -0.73 -14.87 1.91
N HIS A 383 0.59 -14.80 1.76
CA HIS A 383 1.50 -15.91 1.98
C HIS A 383 2.55 -15.57 3.03
N LEU A 384 2.71 -16.44 3.99
CA LEU A 384 3.83 -16.46 4.93
C LEU A 384 4.68 -17.70 4.69
N ALA A 385 5.95 -17.49 4.42
CA ALA A 385 6.93 -18.55 4.30
C ALA A 385 8.02 -18.41 5.38
N ILE A 386 8.47 -19.54 5.92
CA ILE A 386 9.56 -19.59 6.92
C ILE A 386 10.76 -20.31 6.29
N VAL A 387 11.94 -19.72 6.41
CA VAL A 387 13.19 -20.30 5.92
C VAL A 387 13.60 -21.45 6.85
N LYS A 388 13.84 -22.64 6.26
CA LYS A 388 14.21 -23.89 6.97
C LYS A 388 15.60 -23.85 7.62
#